data_e092de5e6ea7a0bf2e0ea23c12b2fb03
#
_entry.id   e092de5e6ea7a0bf2e0ea23c12b2fb03
#
_cell.length_a   1.000
_cell.length_b   1.000
_cell.length_c   1.000
_cell.angle_alpha   90.00
_cell.angle_beta   90.00
_cell.angle_gamma   90.00
#
_symmetry.space_group_name_H-M   'P 1'
#
loop_
_entity.id
_entity.type
_entity.pdbx_description
1 polymer ?
#
loop_
_entity_poly.entity_id
_entity_poly.type
_entity_poly.pdbx_seq_one_letter_code
_entity_poly.pdbx_strand_id
1 'polypeptide(L)'
;MTTPKIQLAGVTKSFDGKQVLRGIDVAVEAQESLCIIGTSGCGKSVSLKCLLGLIVADGGSIKIDGQEILGANRKKLEATRRRFGMTFQFGALFDSLPIWQNVTFRLVQSQKMSRDDARQIARDTITQLGLAPNVIDQYPAELSGGMQKRVALARAIADKPEILLFDEPTS
;
A
#
# COMPACT_ATOMS: atom_id res chain seq x y z
N MET A 1 -20.30 0.84 20.44
CA MET A 1 -19.77 0.13 19.25
C MET A 1 -18.55 0.90 18.77
N THR A 2 -17.43 0.24 18.62
CA THR A 2 -16.19 0.84 18.08
C THR A 2 -16.39 1.11 16.58
N THR A 3 -15.84 2.22 16.08
CA THR A 3 -15.85 2.51 14.65
C THR A 3 -14.75 1.67 13.99
N PRO A 4 -15.05 0.84 12.98
CA PRO A 4 -14.04 0.06 12.29
C PRO A 4 -12.96 0.95 11.65
N LYS A 5 -11.73 0.46 11.63
CA LYS A 5 -10.60 1.12 10.97
C LYS A 5 -10.83 1.26 9.47
N ILE A 6 -11.35 0.17 8.86
CA ILE A 6 -11.75 0.10 7.45
C ILE A 6 -13.16 -0.45 7.39
N GLN A 7 -14.02 0.16 6.58
CA GLN A 7 -15.35 -0.36 6.28
C GLN A 7 -15.65 -0.22 4.79
N LEU A 8 -16.00 -1.32 4.15
CA LEU A 8 -16.62 -1.37 2.83
C LEU A 8 -18.06 -1.85 3.04
N ALA A 9 -19.03 -1.19 2.43
CA ALA A 9 -20.43 -1.58 2.50
C ALA A 9 -21.06 -1.54 1.11
N GLY A 10 -21.47 -2.70 0.61
CA GLY A 10 -22.10 -2.86 -0.70
C GLY A 10 -21.26 -2.37 -1.88
N VAL A 11 -19.93 -2.45 -1.80
CA VAL A 11 -19.03 -1.86 -2.81
C VAL A 11 -19.13 -2.63 -4.13
N THR A 12 -19.44 -1.90 -5.20
CA THR A 12 -19.56 -2.46 -6.56
C THR A 12 -18.55 -1.83 -7.52
N LYS A 13 -18.08 -2.61 -8.50
CA LYS A 13 -17.23 -2.13 -9.60
C LYS A 13 -17.39 -2.99 -10.83
N SER A 14 -17.58 -2.34 -11.97
CA SER A 14 -17.64 -2.97 -13.29
C SER A 14 -16.58 -2.37 -14.22
N PHE A 15 -16.12 -3.16 -15.18
CA PHE A 15 -15.28 -2.76 -16.30
C PHE A 15 -15.86 -3.34 -17.58
N ASP A 16 -16.10 -2.51 -18.58
CA ASP A 16 -16.61 -2.90 -19.89
C ASP A 16 -17.86 -3.84 -19.80
N GLY A 17 -18.79 -3.48 -18.91
CA GLY A 17 -20.01 -4.25 -18.65
C GLY A 17 -19.83 -5.50 -17.79
N LYS A 18 -18.60 -5.91 -17.47
CA LYS A 18 -18.34 -7.05 -16.57
C LYS A 18 -18.24 -6.59 -15.11
N GLN A 19 -19.17 -7.05 -14.28
CA GLN A 19 -19.15 -6.77 -12.85
C GLN A 19 -18.06 -7.58 -12.15
N VAL A 20 -17.07 -6.88 -11.57
CA VAL A 20 -15.92 -7.45 -10.84
C VAL A 20 -16.17 -7.46 -9.34
N LEU A 21 -16.63 -6.32 -8.79
CA LEU A 21 -17.09 -6.26 -7.39
C LEU A 21 -18.62 -6.25 -7.37
N ARG A 22 -19.22 -7.18 -6.62
CA ARG A 22 -20.67 -7.47 -6.65
C ARG A 22 -21.35 -7.15 -5.32
N GLY A 23 -21.00 -6.03 -4.68
CA GLY A 23 -21.52 -5.68 -3.36
C GLY A 23 -20.64 -6.30 -2.27
N ILE A 24 -19.41 -5.81 -2.11
CA ILE A 24 -18.50 -6.29 -1.08
C ILE A 24 -18.79 -5.59 0.24
N ASP A 25 -18.96 -6.39 1.29
CA ASP A 25 -19.08 -5.95 2.68
C ASP A 25 -17.85 -6.46 3.47
N VAL A 26 -17.07 -5.53 4.04
CA VAL A 26 -15.89 -5.83 4.85
C VAL A 26 -15.80 -4.80 5.97
N ALA A 27 -15.53 -5.25 7.19
CA ALA A 27 -15.16 -4.40 8.31
C ALA A 27 -13.86 -4.94 8.92
N VAL A 28 -12.90 -4.04 9.18
CA VAL A 28 -11.62 -4.37 9.82
C VAL A 28 -11.44 -3.44 11.01
N GLU A 29 -11.25 -3.99 12.18
CA GLU A 29 -11.03 -3.21 13.41
C GLU A 29 -9.57 -2.74 13.52
N ALA A 30 -9.32 -1.82 14.45
CA ALA A 30 -7.94 -1.43 14.75
C ALA A 30 -7.13 -2.62 15.26
N GLN A 31 -5.88 -2.75 14.78
CA GLN A 31 -4.96 -3.85 15.13
C GLN A 31 -5.42 -5.25 14.65
N GLU A 32 -6.40 -5.31 13.79
CA GLU A 32 -6.86 -6.55 13.17
C GLU A 32 -6.08 -6.82 11.86
N SER A 33 -5.90 -8.11 11.55
CA SER A 33 -5.37 -8.58 10.27
C SER A 33 -6.46 -9.34 9.53
N LEU A 34 -6.79 -8.88 8.31
CA LEU A 34 -7.75 -9.54 7.44
C LEU A 34 -7.04 -10.12 6.22
N CYS A 35 -7.30 -11.39 5.92
CA CYS A 35 -6.84 -12.05 4.70
C CYS A 35 -8.01 -12.28 3.73
N ILE A 36 -7.88 -11.76 2.50
CA ILE A 36 -8.86 -11.96 1.43
C ILE A 36 -8.36 -13.08 0.51
N ILE A 37 -9.05 -14.21 0.51
CA ILE A 37 -8.71 -15.38 -0.31
C ILE A 37 -9.69 -15.49 -1.48
N GLY A 38 -9.19 -15.87 -2.65
CA GLY A 38 -10.02 -16.08 -3.83
C GLY A 38 -9.17 -16.37 -5.07
N THR A 39 -9.81 -16.89 -6.11
CA THR A 39 -9.17 -17.20 -7.40
C THR A 39 -8.61 -15.94 -8.08
N SER A 40 -7.69 -16.11 -9.03
CA SER A 40 -7.21 -14.99 -9.85
C SER A 40 -8.38 -14.32 -10.59
N GLY A 41 -8.38 -12.99 -10.63
CA GLY A 41 -9.44 -12.21 -11.28
C GLY A 41 -10.75 -12.04 -10.49
N CYS A 42 -10.87 -12.57 -9.25
CA CYS A 42 -12.10 -12.40 -8.44
C CYS A 42 -12.29 -10.99 -7.84
N GLY A 43 -11.36 -10.05 -8.06
CA GLY A 43 -11.50 -8.65 -7.65
C GLY A 43 -10.68 -8.23 -6.43
N LYS A 44 -9.80 -9.07 -5.87
CA LYS A 44 -8.96 -8.74 -4.70
C LYS A 44 -8.19 -7.43 -4.88
N SER A 45 -7.36 -7.35 -5.92
CA SER A 45 -6.59 -6.13 -6.21
C SER A 45 -7.47 -4.94 -6.60
N VAL A 46 -8.65 -5.19 -7.17
CA VAL A 46 -9.61 -4.12 -7.48
C VAL A 46 -10.19 -3.53 -6.20
N SER A 47 -10.55 -4.36 -5.21
CA SER A 47 -11.05 -3.89 -3.91
C SER A 47 -10.00 -3.06 -3.17
N LEU A 48 -8.71 -3.47 -3.17
CA LEU A 48 -7.61 -2.69 -2.60
C LEU A 48 -7.41 -1.36 -3.32
N LYS A 49 -7.51 -1.34 -4.66
CA LYS A 49 -7.41 -0.10 -5.45
C LYS A 49 -8.60 0.84 -5.21
N CYS A 50 -9.81 0.31 -5.02
CA CYS A 50 -10.97 1.10 -4.62
C CYS A 50 -10.78 1.69 -3.21
N LEU A 51 -10.29 0.91 -2.25
CA LEU A 51 -9.98 1.36 -0.90
C LEU A 51 -8.95 2.51 -0.88
N LEU A 52 -7.96 2.48 -1.78
CA LEU A 52 -6.98 3.56 -1.95
C LEU A 52 -7.51 4.74 -2.78
N GLY A 53 -8.72 4.65 -3.33
CA GLY A 53 -9.26 5.64 -4.26
C GLY A 53 -8.43 5.77 -5.55
N LEU A 54 -7.67 4.73 -5.93
CA LEU A 54 -6.96 4.64 -7.22
C LEU A 54 -7.93 4.28 -8.35
N ILE A 55 -8.99 3.55 -8.01
CA ILE A 55 -10.13 3.26 -8.87
C ILE A 55 -11.38 3.74 -8.13
N VAL A 56 -12.25 4.46 -8.82
CA VAL A 56 -13.53 4.89 -8.25
C VAL A 56 -14.50 3.71 -8.32
N ALA A 57 -15.08 3.33 -7.17
CA ALA A 57 -16.14 2.34 -7.12
C ALA A 57 -17.41 2.90 -7.78
N ASP A 58 -18.23 2.03 -8.36
CA ASP A 58 -19.47 2.44 -9.04
C ASP A 58 -20.62 2.65 -8.03
N GLY A 59 -20.54 2.02 -6.86
CA GLY A 59 -21.53 2.17 -5.79
C GLY A 59 -21.04 1.61 -4.46
N GLY A 60 -21.86 1.79 -3.44
CA GLY A 60 -21.56 1.40 -2.06
C GLY A 60 -20.95 2.54 -1.24
N SER A 61 -20.26 2.18 -0.17
CA SER A 61 -19.60 3.12 0.75
C SER A 61 -18.23 2.57 1.15
N ILE A 62 -17.21 3.43 1.22
CA ILE A 62 -15.86 3.07 1.68
C ILE A 62 -15.45 4.07 2.74
N LYS A 63 -15.28 3.61 3.98
CA LYS A 63 -14.93 4.47 5.11
C LYS A 63 -13.61 4.05 5.75
N ILE A 64 -12.83 5.04 6.19
CA ILE A 64 -11.63 4.90 7.01
C ILE A 64 -11.85 5.71 8.28
N ASP A 65 -11.81 5.04 9.46
CA ASP A 65 -12.20 5.63 10.76
C ASP A 65 -13.54 6.37 10.68
N GLY A 66 -14.55 5.74 10.06
CA GLY A 66 -15.89 6.31 9.88
C GLY A 66 -16.01 7.42 8.83
N GLN A 67 -14.91 7.88 8.24
CA GLN A 67 -14.92 8.93 7.22
C GLN A 67 -15.08 8.35 5.81
N GLU A 68 -16.15 8.76 5.10
CA GLU A 68 -16.41 8.36 3.72
C GLU A 68 -15.31 8.90 2.78
N ILE A 69 -14.77 8.00 1.94
CA ILE A 69 -13.75 8.34 0.94
C ILE A 69 -14.24 8.21 -0.50
N LEU A 70 -15.34 7.47 -0.74
CA LEU A 70 -15.97 7.43 -2.07
C LEU A 70 -16.52 8.81 -2.41
N GLY A 71 -16.12 9.34 -3.58
CA GLY A 71 -16.50 10.70 -3.98
C GLY A 71 -15.73 11.83 -3.26
N ALA A 72 -14.76 11.50 -2.42
CA ALA A 72 -13.95 12.52 -1.75
C ALA A 72 -13.07 13.29 -2.76
N ASN A 73 -12.80 14.55 -2.47
CA ASN A 73 -11.94 15.39 -3.29
C ASN A 73 -10.48 14.91 -3.23
N ARG A 74 -9.66 15.36 -4.20
CA ARG A 74 -8.25 14.96 -4.35
C ARG A 74 -7.45 15.17 -3.06
N LYS A 75 -7.63 16.31 -2.37
CA LYS A 75 -6.89 16.63 -1.14
C LYS A 75 -7.18 15.60 -0.03
N LYS A 76 -8.45 15.22 0.14
CA LYS A 76 -8.87 14.21 1.13
C LYS A 76 -8.34 12.83 0.77
N LEU A 77 -8.39 12.43 -0.50
CA LEU A 77 -7.84 11.16 -0.97
C LEU A 77 -6.32 11.07 -0.76
N GLU A 78 -5.57 12.14 -1.07
CA GLU A 78 -4.13 12.21 -0.83
C GLU A 78 -3.80 12.09 0.66
N ALA A 79 -4.53 12.79 1.53
CA ALA A 79 -4.37 12.68 2.98
C ALA A 79 -4.66 11.25 3.48
N THR A 80 -5.71 10.62 2.96
CA THR A 80 -6.06 9.23 3.29
C THR A 80 -4.98 8.26 2.82
N ARG A 81 -4.46 8.40 1.58
CA ARG A 81 -3.40 7.53 1.03
C ARG A 81 -2.11 7.58 1.83
N ARG A 82 -1.80 8.70 2.49
CA ARG A 82 -0.61 8.81 3.34
C ARG A 82 -0.67 7.89 4.56
N ARG A 83 -1.84 7.46 4.96
CA ARG A 83 -2.06 6.55 6.10
C ARG A 83 -1.81 5.09 5.73
N PHE A 84 -1.67 4.78 4.43
CA PHE A 84 -1.45 3.44 3.93
C PHE A 84 -0.01 3.21 3.51
N GLY A 85 0.55 2.06 3.89
CA GLY A 85 1.68 1.43 3.23
C GLY A 85 1.15 0.31 2.33
N MET A 86 1.71 0.16 1.13
CA MET A 86 1.28 -0.88 0.20
C MET A 86 2.47 -1.58 -0.43
N THR A 87 2.41 -2.91 -0.47
CA THR A 87 3.26 -3.73 -1.32
C THR A 87 2.46 -4.22 -2.52
N PHE A 88 3.07 -4.17 -3.70
CA PHE A 88 2.50 -4.66 -4.95
C PHE A 88 3.05 -6.04 -5.30
N GLN A 89 2.32 -6.81 -6.08
CA GLN A 89 2.62 -8.19 -6.48
C GLN A 89 4.08 -8.43 -6.92
N PHE A 90 4.69 -7.51 -7.66
CA PHE A 90 6.09 -7.61 -8.12
C PHE A 90 7.02 -6.61 -7.44
N GLY A 91 6.69 -6.15 -6.23
CA GLY A 91 7.47 -5.16 -5.50
C GLY A 91 7.40 -3.75 -6.09
N ALA A 92 7.24 -3.59 -7.39
CA ALA A 92 7.15 -2.34 -8.15
C ALA A 92 8.24 -1.32 -7.75
N LEU A 93 9.48 -1.79 -7.57
CA LEU A 93 10.62 -0.92 -7.30
C LEU A 93 10.97 -0.09 -8.55
N PHE A 94 11.52 1.08 -8.34
CA PHE A 94 12.02 1.93 -9.42
C PHE A 94 13.42 1.46 -9.80
N ASP A 95 13.59 0.82 -10.95
CA ASP A 95 14.87 0.25 -11.40
C ASP A 95 15.98 1.29 -11.54
N SER A 96 15.63 2.53 -11.88
CA SER A 96 16.55 3.65 -12.06
C SER A 96 16.99 4.31 -10.75
N LEU A 97 16.44 3.91 -9.61
CA LEU A 97 16.73 4.51 -8.31
C LEU A 97 17.46 3.51 -7.40
N PRO A 98 18.49 3.95 -6.64
CA PRO A 98 19.11 3.12 -5.63
C PRO A 98 18.11 2.78 -4.51
N ILE A 99 18.40 1.74 -3.75
CA ILE A 99 17.48 1.19 -2.74
C ILE A 99 17.06 2.23 -1.70
N TRP A 100 17.98 3.10 -1.23
CA TRP A 100 17.60 4.12 -0.27
C TRP A 100 16.53 5.08 -0.83
N GLN A 101 16.60 5.46 -2.11
CA GLN A 101 15.59 6.29 -2.75
C GLN A 101 14.27 5.54 -2.97
N ASN A 102 14.35 4.24 -3.29
CA ASN A 102 13.16 3.40 -3.36
C ASN A 102 12.42 3.36 -2.02
N VAL A 103 13.13 3.09 -0.93
CA VAL A 103 12.55 2.97 0.42
C VAL A 103 11.95 4.30 0.89
N THR A 104 12.64 5.41 0.67
CA THR A 104 12.23 6.72 1.19
C THR A 104 11.58 7.64 0.15
N PHE A 105 11.20 7.09 -1.01
CA PHE A 105 10.66 7.87 -2.13
C PHE A 105 9.56 8.84 -1.69
N ARG A 106 8.60 8.35 -0.94
CA ARG A 106 7.45 9.13 -0.47
C ARG A 106 7.84 10.19 0.56
N LEU A 107 8.76 9.87 1.45
CA LEU A 107 9.29 10.79 2.48
C LEU A 107 10.03 11.99 1.85
N VAL A 108 10.91 11.71 0.91
CA VAL A 108 11.67 12.76 0.19
C VAL A 108 10.73 13.67 -0.61
N GLN A 109 9.76 13.10 -1.33
CA GLN A 109 8.82 13.86 -2.15
C GLN A 109 7.84 14.70 -1.34
N SER A 110 7.37 14.20 -0.19
CA SER A 110 6.31 14.85 0.58
C SER A 110 6.82 15.75 1.71
N GLN A 111 7.97 15.43 2.29
CA GLN A 111 8.45 16.07 3.53
C GLN A 111 9.72 16.92 3.32
N LYS A 112 10.24 17.02 2.08
CA LYS A 112 11.50 17.73 1.78
C LYS A 112 12.66 17.27 2.68
N MET A 113 12.69 15.98 3.01
CA MET A 113 13.68 15.37 3.88
C MET A 113 15.08 15.50 3.30
N SER A 114 16.08 15.69 4.15
CA SER A 114 17.48 15.71 3.72
C SER A 114 17.90 14.35 3.16
N ARG A 115 18.91 14.34 2.29
CA ARG A 115 19.45 13.08 1.74
C ARG A 115 20.00 12.17 2.83
N ASP A 116 20.68 12.75 3.83
CA ASP A 116 21.32 11.99 4.88
C ASP A 116 20.29 11.35 5.82
N ASP A 117 19.23 12.08 6.19
CA ASP A 117 18.12 11.55 6.98
C ASP A 117 17.39 10.41 6.23
N ALA A 118 17.14 10.61 4.91
CA ALA A 118 16.52 9.60 4.08
C ALA A 118 17.37 8.32 4.00
N ARG A 119 18.69 8.44 3.85
CA ARG A 119 19.61 7.30 3.85
C ARG A 119 19.64 6.58 5.19
N GLN A 120 19.58 7.33 6.30
CA GLN A 120 19.55 6.72 7.63
C GLN A 120 18.25 5.94 7.84
N ILE A 121 17.08 6.53 7.51
CA ILE A 121 15.79 5.83 7.60
C ILE A 121 15.79 4.57 6.72
N ALA A 122 16.30 4.65 5.49
CA ALA A 122 16.38 3.50 4.62
C ALA A 122 17.24 2.38 5.23
N ARG A 123 18.43 2.74 5.76
CA ARG A 123 19.35 1.80 6.40
C ARG A 123 18.69 1.09 7.58
N ASP A 124 18.08 1.86 8.47
CA ASP A 124 17.43 1.30 9.66
C ASP A 124 16.27 0.37 9.27
N THR A 125 15.45 0.80 8.30
CA THR A 125 14.30 0.02 7.85
C THR A 125 14.69 -1.29 7.18
N ILE A 126 15.69 -1.28 6.27
CA ILE A 126 16.11 -2.54 5.61
C ILE A 126 16.81 -3.49 6.59
N THR A 127 17.55 -2.94 7.57
CA THR A 127 18.22 -3.74 8.60
C THR A 127 17.20 -4.45 9.49
N GLN A 128 16.10 -3.80 9.87
CA GLN A 128 14.98 -4.42 10.59
C GLN A 128 14.38 -5.61 9.81
N LEU A 129 14.47 -5.59 8.49
CA LEU A 129 13.99 -6.66 7.61
C LEU A 129 15.07 -7.68 7.23
N GLY A 130 16.21 -7.68 7.95
CA GLY A 130 17.28 -8.65 7.78
C GLY A 130 18.09 -8.48 6.51
N LEU A 131 18.20 -7.26 5.98
CA LEU A 131 19.11 -6.91 4.89
C LEU A 131 20.37 -6.23 5.42
N ALA A 132 21.51 -6.43 4.76
CA ALA A 132 22.75 -5.78 5.15
C ALA A 132 22.69 -4.27 4.89
N PRO A 133 23.25 -3.42 5.76
CA PRO A 133 23.15 -1.95 5.65
C PRO A 133 23.70 -1.36 4.35
N ASN A 134 24.69 -2.00 3.72
CA ASN A 134 25.28 -1.55 2.46
C ASN A 134 24.37 -1.73 1.24
N VAL A 135 23.30 -2.53 1.36
CA VAL A 135 22.30 -2.74 0.31
C VAL A 135 21.61 -1.43 -0.10
N ILE A 136 21.58 -0.42 0.76
CA ILE A 136 20.94 0.87 0.44
C ILE A 136 21.51 1.55 -0.81
N ASP A 137 22.76 1.29 -1.15
CA ASP A 137 23.45 1.92 -2.30
C ASP A 137 23.33 1.11 -3.60
N GLN A 138 22.83 -0.12 -3.52
CA GLN A 138 22.57 -0.99 -4.67
C GLN A 138 21.29 -0.57 -5.42
N TYR A 139 21.15 -1.12 -6.64
CA TYR A 139 19.94 -0.98 -7.46
C TYR A 139 19.12 -2.27 -7.43
N PRO A 140 17.81 -2.21 -7.74
CA PRO A 140 16.95 -3.40 -7.74
C PRO A 140 17.50 -4.58 -8.53
N ALA A 141 18.11 -4.34 -9.70
CA ALA A 141 18.69 -5.37 -10.55
C ALA A 141 19.86 -6.16 -9.90
N GLU A 142 20.50 -5.61 -8.86
CA GLU A 142 21.59 -6.24 -8.13
C GLU A 142 21.09 -7.14 -7.00
N LEU A 143 19.79 -7.17 -6.75
CA LEU A 143 19.17 -7.89 -5.64
C LEU A 143 18.51 -9.19 -6.08
N SER A 144 18.57 -10.22 -5.23
CA SER A 144 17.73 -11.41 -5.41
C SER A 144 16.24 -11.06 -5.26
N GLY A 145 15.33 -11.86 -5.85
CA GLY A 145 13.91 -11.65 -5.74
C GLY A 145 13.39 -11.54 -4.30
N GLY A 146 13.95 -12.35 -3.38
CA GLY A 146 13.64 -12.27 -1.96
C GLY A 146 14.12 -10.97 -1.30
N MET A 147 15.26 -10.41 -1.72
CA MET A 147 15.73 -9.12 -1.26
C MET A 147 14.84 -8.00 -1.81
N GLN A 148 14.46 -8.06 -3.09
CA GLN A 148 13.55 -7.08 -3.68
C GLN A 148 12.19 -7.02 -2.96
N LYS A 149 11.62 -8.18 -2.59
CA LYS A 149 10.38 -8.25 -1.77
C LYS A 149 10.57 -7.57 -0.42
N ARG A 150 11.70 -7.80 0.27
CA ARG A 150 12.01 -7.13 1.54
C ARG A 150 12.20 -5.63 1.38
N VAL A 151 12.83 -5.17 0.30
CA VAL A 151 12.94 -3.73 -0.01
C VAL A 151 11.57 -3.12 -0.32
N ALA A 152 10.69 -3.82 -1.04
CA ALA A 152 9.32 -3.36 -1.27
C ALA A 152 8.52 -3.23 0.04
N LEU A 153 8.72 -4.16 0.97
CA LEU A 153 8.16 -4.05 2.32
C LEU A 153 8.78 -2.86 3.08
N ALA A 154 10.11 -2.68 3.01
CA ALA A 154 10.79 -1.53 3.62
C ALA A 154 10.17 -0.21 3.14
N ARG A 155 9.94 -0.06 1.83
CA ARG A 155 9.27 1.11 1.25
C ARG A 155 7.85 1.31 1.80
N ALA A 156 7.12 0.21 1.99
CA ALA A 156 5.75 0.30 2.50
C ALA A 156 5.68 0.76 3.96
N ILE A 157 6.68 0.42 4.79
CA ILE A 157 6.69 0.72 6.24
C ILE A 157 7.53 1.93 6.65
N ALA A 158 8.41 2.45 5.76
CA ALA A 158 9.35 3.52 6.08
C ALA A 158 8.68 4.80 6.61
N ASP A 159 7.47 5.12 6.14
CA ASP A 159 6.66 6.27 6.57
C ASP A 159 5.75 5.95 7.77
N LYS A 160 5.97 4.83 8.44
CA LYS A 160 5.19 4.37 9.61
C LYS A 160 3.67 4.48 9.39
N PRO A 161 3.12 3.84 8.35
CA PRO A 161 1.71 3.92 8.04
C PRO A 161 0.84 3.30 9.12
N GLU A 162 -0.41 3.77 9.24
CA GLU A 162 -1.40 3.20 10.16
C GLU A 162 -1.99 1.87 9.66
N ILE A 163 -2.01 1.68 8.33
CA ILE A 163 -2.62 0.53 7.66
C ILE A 163 -1.64 -0.02 6.63
N LEU A 164 -1.43 -1.32 6.64
CA LEU A 164 -0.61 -2.02 5.64
C LEU A 164 -1.51 -2.85 4.72
N LEU A 165 -1.30 -2.70 3.42
CA LEU A 165 -1.96 -3.48 2.37
C LEU A 165 -0.95 -4.34 1.63
N PHE A 166 -1.27 -5.61 1.47
CA PHE A 166 -0.45 -6.59 0.75
C PHE A 166 -1.26 -7.13 -0.43
N ASP A 167 -0.79 -6.91 -1.66
CA ASP A 167 -1.39 -7.47 -2.87
C ASP A 167 -0.52 -8.64 -3.34
N GLU A 168 -1.00 -9.88 -3.12
CA GLU A 168 -0.33 -11.16 -3.44
C GLU A 168 1.14 -11.26 -2.96
N PRO A 169 1.39 -11.19 -1.63
CA PRO A 169 2.75 -11.13 -1.09
C PRO A 169 3.57 -12.42 -1.30
N THR A 170 2.92 -13.52 -1.65
CA THR A 170 3.52 -14.87 -1.77
C THR A 170 3.69 -15.36 -3.20
N SER A 171 3.31 -14.57 -4.20
CA SER A 171 3.46 -14.93 -5.62
C SER A 171 4.89 -14.74 -6.11
#